data_9c8124d94ecc36d6e8c4dd3337275634
#
_entry.id   9c8124d94ecc36d6e8c4dd3337275634
#
_cell.length_a   1.000
_cell.length_b   1.000
_cell.length_c   1.000
_cell.angle_alpha   90.00
_cell.angle_beta   90.00
_cell.angle_gamma   90.00
#
_symmetry.space_group_name_H-M   'P 1'
#
loop_
_entity.id
_entity.type
_entity.pdbx_description
1 polymer ?
#
loop_
_entity_poly.entity_id
_entity_poly.type
_entity_poly.pdbx_seq_one_letter_code
_entity_poly.pdbx_strand_id
1 'polypeptide(L)'
;MNAQTNYTAFELIRENNWDPLILEDLNGDGAKDIVYSAFDPAFGRELHIHYQEDDGGFNASPSRIEIKTEIIAVGFADLREEPGKELVLFADSGVFSLSTAVEGYARNLKLLTAWDLIATIPDRQRVYFSNIPTDINGDGLMDLLMAGNDQYGLFLGTEDESFSLNARFSTLNRDITPIQRVGNETDVGGRLEINPEQGVVVEVTVDLPSPFEGFVEQWADQQPYDKPLLRSEQWMPTPSLAHLNNDQLLDIAYINAGSNGLGQMNIHFQQTIGFRERADWQSDLDSSGQLRLIDMNSDGLSDILRLSGDGNEWTASLHLNQSGSFDFTQANQVMRFSGYDLNLDVITQAQGETFLSASFYTIPVVDAIRSASINRTQLLFGSQASEPGQVFNRRPSSSLVEVFAADNVRGLSEQMSLKYDVDGDGHNDALYITENGTLAAKKIDTELTISNDAFWEYVAPRTVFEFEVLSLNADERPDLILRHGRTTTLLVARP
;
A
#
# COMPACT_ATOMS: atom_id res chain seq x y z
N MET A 1 -26.60 1.29 -21.45
CA MET A 1 -27.37 1.66 -20.23
C MET A 1 -26.85 2.99 -19.74
N ASN A 2 -27.71 3.88 -19.20
CA ASN A 2 -27.24 5.18 -18.70
C ASN A 2 -26.68 4.95 -17.31
N ALA A 3 -25.35 4.86 -17.17
CA ALA A 3 -24.65 4.54 -15.92
C ALA A 3 -24.95 5.52 -14.76
N GLN A 4 -25.39 6.74 -15.08
CA GLN A 4 -25.66 7.81 -14.10
C GLN A 4 -26.79 7.54 -13.10
N THR A 5 -27.67 6.57 -13.36
CA THR A 5 -28.83 6.29 -12.49
C THR A 5 -28.57 5.24 -11.41
N ASN A 6 -27.41 4.58 -11.46
CA ASN A 6 -27.14 3.41 -10.61
C ASN A 6 -26.26 3.71 -9.39
N TYR A 7 -25.86 4.96 -9.18
CA TYR A 7 -24.96 5.33 -8.07
C TYR A 7 -25.55 6.41 -7.19
N THR A 8 -25.27 6.32 -5.88
CA THR A 8 -25.36 7.44 -4.95
C THR A 8 -24.01 8.14 -4.96
N ALA A 9 -23.99 9.46 -5.17
CA ALA A 9 -22.75 10.21 -5.26
C ALA A 9 -22.53 11.03 -4.00
N PHE A 10 -21.33 10.96 -3.44
CA PHE A 10 -20.85 11.80 -2.35
C PHE A 10 -19.62 12.58 -2.80
N GLU A 11 -19.62 13.90 -2.62
CA GLU A 11 -18.48 14.76 -2.96
C GLU A 11 -17.67 15.13 -1.73
N LEU A 12 -16.39 14.80 -1.76
CA LEU A 12 -15.40 15.11 -0.73
C LEU A 12 -14.45 16.19 -1.26
N ILE A 13 -14.30 17.29 -0.54
CA ILE A 13 -13.35 18.37 -0.87
C ILE A 13 -12.19 18.29 0.11
N ARG A 14 -10.96 18.09 -0.41
CA ARG A 14 -9.75 17.99 0.37
C ARG A 14 -8.69 18.95 -0.12
N GLU A 15 -7.84 19.47 0.77
CA GLU A 15 -6.70 20.30 0.37
C GLU A 15 -5.69 19.51 -0.47
N ASN A 16 -5.41 18.26 -0.05
CA ASN A 16 -4.58 17.33 -0.80
C ASN A 16 -5.40 16.09 -1.19
N ASN A 17 -5.84 16.06 -2.42
CA ASN A 17 -6.69 14.99 -2.94
C ASN A 17 -5.91 13.72 -3.33
N TRP A 18 -4.57 13.79 -3.33
CA TRP A 18 -3.71 12.67 -3.67
C TRP A 18 -3.34 11.80 -2.45
N ASP A 19 -3.60 12.29 -1.24
CA ASP A 19 -3.41 11.48 -0.05
C ASP A 19 -4.43 10.32 -0.05
N PRO A 20 -4.02 9.13 0.43
CA PRO A 20 -4.90 7.97 0.43
C PRO A 20 -6.18 8.21 1.21
N LEU A 21 -7.25 7.57 0.79
CA LEU A 21 -8.46 7.34 1.57
C LEU A 21 -8.35 5.96 2.21
N ILE A 22 -8.62 5.89 3.49
CA ILE A 22 -8.79 4.62 4.19
C ILE A 22 -10.28 4.34 4.26
N LEU A 23 -10.64 3.11 3.93
CA LEU A 23 -12.01 2.64 3.83
C LEU A 23 -12.16 1.43 4.73
N GLU A 24 -12.72 1.65 5.91
CA GLU A 24 -12.86 0.65 6.96
C GLU A 24 -14.21 0.79 7.64
N ASP A 25 -14.81 -0.31 8.03
CA ASP A 25 -15.98 -0.31 8.90
C ASP A 25 -15.53 0.00 10.33
N LEU A 26 -15.64 1.26 10.72
CA LEU A 26 -15.14 1.75 12.01
C LEU A 26 -16.14 1.61 13.14
N ASN A 27 -17.42 1.50 12.82
CA ASN A 27 -18.51 1.45 13.81
C ASN A 27 -19.15 0.07 13.92
N GLY A 28 -18.78 -0.90 13.06
CA GLY A 28 -19.27 -2.28 13.07
C GLY A 28 -20.67 -2.44 12.46
N ASP A 29 -21.10 -1.54 11.58
CA ASP A 29 -22.41 -1.60 10.92
C ASP A 29 -22.39 -2.38 9.58
N GLY A 30 -21.21 -2.79 9.12
CA GLY A 30 -20.99 -3.54 7.88
C GLY A 30 -20.79 -2.65 6.66
N ALA A 31 -20.89 -1.32 6.78
CA ALA A 31 -20.57 -0.36 5.73
C ALA A 31 -19.18 0.26 5.96
N LYS A 32 -18.48 0.63 4.91
CA LYS A 32 -17.14 1.22 5.06
C LYS A 32 -17.21 2.73 5.20
N ASP A 33 -16.61 3.23 6.24
CA ASP A 33 -16.43 4.63 6.52
C ASP A 33 -15.21 5.19 5.78
N ILE A 34 -15.16 6.49 5.59
CA ILE A 34 -14.05 7.18 4.92
C ILE A 34 -13.18 7.86 5.97
N VAL A 35 -11.89 7.55 5.96
CA VAL A 35 -10.88 8.26 6.78
C VAL A 35 -9.82 8.88 5.87
N TYR A 36 -9.44 10.10 6.19
CA TYR A 36 -8.32 10.75 5.53
C TYR A 36 -7.56 11.70 6.45
N SER A 37 -6.31 11.95 6.08
CA SER A 37 -5.47 12.94 6.75
C SER A 37 -5.87 14.36 6.34
N ALA A 38 -5.97 15.25 7.31
CA ALA A 38 -6.17 16.68 7.12
C ALA A 38 -5.18 17.47 7.98
N PHE A 39 -5.03 18.75 7.67
CA PHE A 39 -4.18 19.67 8.42
C PHE A 39 -4.93 20.96 8.71
N ASP A 40 -5.00 21.31 9.99
CA ASP A 40 -5.52 22.60 10.43
C ASP A 40 -4.37 23.43 11.02
N PRO A 41 -4.12 24.67 10.53
CA PRO A 41 -3.03 25.51 11.05
C PRO A 41 -3.12 25.81 12.56
N ALA A 42 -4.31 25.72 13.16
CA ALA A 42 -4.52 25.99 14.58
C ALA A 42 -4.41 24.72 15.45
N PHE A 43 -4.76 23.56 14.90
CA PHE A 43 -4.83 22.29 15.64
C PHE A 43 -3.78 21.25 15.21
N GLY A 44 -3.16 21.44 14.03
CA GLY A 44 -2.16 20.52 13.50
C GLY A 44 -2.75 19.42 12.60
N ARG A 45 -2.19 18.22 12.70
CA ARG A 45 -2.64 17.05 11.92
C ARG A 45 -3.90 16.49 12.51
N GLU A 46 -4.84 16.15 11.65
CA GLU A 46 -6.12 15.56 12.02
C GLU A 46 -6.44 14.35 11.15
N LEU A 47 -7.21 13.42 11.70
CA LEU A 47 -8.00 12.47 10.94
C LEU A 47 -9.42 13.01 10.82
N HIS A 48 -9.94 13.01 9.62
CA HIS A 48 -11.34 13.29 9.35
C HIS A 48 -12.03 11.98 8.98
N ILE A 49 -13.15 11.69 9.65
CA ILE A 49 -13.93 10.47 9.47
C ILE A 49 -15.33 10.83 9.03
N HIS A 50 -15.75 10.31 7.88
CA HIS A 50 -17.13 10.34 7.43
C HIS A 50 -17.72 8.95 7.55
N TYR A 51 -18.70 8.81 8.42
CA TYR A 51 -19.42 7.55 8.57
C TYR A 51 -20.44 7.39 7.43
N GLN A 52 -20.54 6.16 6.91
CA GLN A 52 -21.53 5.82 5.89
C GLN A 52 -22.91 5.72 6.56
N GLU A 53 -23.95 6.16 5.87
CA GLU A 53 -25.34 6.12 6.31
C GLU A 53 -26.09 4.99 5.59
N ASP A 54 -27.21 4.54 6.14
CA ASP A 54 -28.02 3.42 5.62
C ASP A 54 -28.47 3.59 4.14
N ASP A 55 -28.48 4.82 3.62
CA ASP A 55 -28.85 5.11 2.24
C ASP A 55 -27.66 5.08 1.27
N GLY A 56 -26.47 4.69 1.73
CA GLY A 56 -25.22 4.68 0.99
C GLY A 56 -24.58 6.06 0.84
N GLY A 57 -25.11 7.10 1.50
CA GLY A 57 -24.50 8.40 1.64
C GLY A 57 -23.47 8.42 2.77
N PHE A 58 -22.89 9.60 3.01
CA PHE A 58 -21.98 9.81 4.13
C PHE A 58 -22.38 11.07 4.89
N ASN A 59 -22.12 11.12 6.19
CA ASN A 59 -22.39 12.30 6.98
C ASN A 59 -21.66 13.52 6.43
N ALA A 60 -22.34 14.66 6.35
CA ALA A 60 -21.81 15.87 5.71
C ALA A 60 -20.66 16.51 6.48
N SER A 61 -20.62 16.35 7.79
CA SER A 61 -19.57 16.89 8.67
C SER A 61 -18.74 15.75 9.24
N PRO A 62 -17.40 15.73 9.02
CA PRO A 62 -16.57 14.69 9.57
C PRO A 62 -16.41 14.79 11.09
N SER A 63 -16.29 13.63 11.72
CA SER A 63 -15.67 13.53 13.04
C SER A 63 -14.17 13.83 12.90
N ARG A 64 -13.60 14.60 13.85
CA ARG A 64 -12.19 15.03 13.77
C ARG A 64 -11.40 14.52 14.96
N ILE A 65 -10.23 13.97 14.67
CA ILE A 65 -9.32 13.46 15.70
C ILE A 65 -7.95 14.12 15.48
N GLU A 66 -7.50 14.88 16.46
CA GLU A 66 -6.16 15.47 16.45
C GLU A 66 -5.10 14.39 16.62
N ILE A 67 -4.12 14.33 15.72
CA ILE A 67 -2.99 13.38 15.77
C ILE A 67 -1.71 14.15 16.08
N LYS A 68 -1.14 13.88 17.24
CA LYS A 68 0.08 14.54 17.72
C LYS A 68 1.30 14.18 16.89
N THR A 69 2.30 15.05 16.91
CA THR A 69 3.51 14.93 16.07
C THR A 69 4.39 13.74 16.41
N GLU A 70 4.32 13.23 17.63
CA GLU A 70 5.02 12.02 18.07
C GLU A 70 4.45 10.72 17.48
N ILE A 71 3.23 10.77 16.94
CA ILE A 71 2.63 9.61 16.26
C ILE A 71 3.21 9.50 14.86
N ILE A 72 3.88 8.38 14.59
CA ILE A 72 4.54 8.09 13.31
C ILE A 72 3.49 7.74 12.26
N ALA A 73 2.58 6.86 12.62
CA ALA A 73 1.51 6.36 11.76
C ALA A 73 0.28 5.97 12.58
N VAL A 74 -0.83 5.79 11.90
CA VAL A 74 -2.06 5.26 12.47
C VAL A 74 -2.55 4.07 11.65
N GLY A 75 -3.31 3.18 12.28
CA GLY A 75 -4.00 2.07 11.63
C GLY A 75 -5.34 1.85 12.30
N PHE A 76 -6.11 0.92 11.75
CA PHE A 76 -7.36 0.49 12.34
C PHE A 76 -7.34 -1.03 12.45
N ALA A 77 -7.81 -1.56 13.57
CA ALA A 77 -7.86 -2.98 13.83
C ALA A 77 -8.98 -3.32 14.82
N ASP A 78 -9.60 -4.45 14.62
CA ASP A 78 -10.55 -5.03 15.57
C ASP A 78 -9.74 -5.73 16.68
N LEU A 79 -9.64 -5.06 17.84
CA LEU A 79 -8.79 -5.49 18.96
C LEU A 79 -9.62 -5.84 20.20
N ARG A 80 -10.90 -5.54 20.20
CA ARG A 80 -11.78 -5.66 21.37
C ARG A 80 -13.12 -6.24 20.98
N GLU A 81 -13.88 -6.68 21.97
CA GLU A 81 -15.25 -7.19 21.77
C GLU A 81 -16.27 -6.12 21.37
N GLU A 82 -15.94 -4.81 21.53
CA GLU A 82 -16.85 -3.74 21.12
C GLU A 82 -16.96 -3.69 19.59
N PRO A 83 -18.17 -3.39 19.05
CA PRO A 83 -18.32 -3.26 17.60
C PRO A 83 -17.43 -2.16 17.00
N GLY A 84 -16.87 -2.44 15.84
CA GLY A 84 -16.02 -1.52 15.09
C GLY A 84 -14.54 -1.76 15.31
N LYS A 85 -13.71 -0.87 14.75
CA LYS A 85 -12.25 -1.00 14.79
C LYS A 85 -11.61 0.06 15.66
N GLU A 86 -10.68 -0.35 16.52
CA GLU A 86 -9.85 0.55 17.30
C GLU A 86 -8.91 1.35 16.41
N LEU A 87 -8.68 2.61 16.81
CA LEU A 87 -7.61 3.42 16.24
C LEU A 87 -6.27 3.03 16.87
N VAL A 88 -5.38 2.48 16.07
CA VAL A 88 -4.03 2.05 16.47
C VAL A 88 -3.04 3.16 16.18
N LEU A 89 -2.25 3.53 17.17
CA LEU A 89 -1.27 4.62 17.13
C LEU A 89 0.14 4.05 17.24
N PHE A 90 0.97 4.30 16.24
CA PHE A 90 2.38 3.90 16.23
C PHE A 90 3.24 5.09 16.64
N ALA A 91 3.93 4.95 17.76
CA ALA A 91 4.90 5.93 18.26
C ALA A 91 6.30 5.32 18.33
N ASP A 92 7.32 6.14 18.51
CA ASP A 92 8.72 5.70 18.60
C ASP A 92 8.99 4.69 19.73
N SER A 93 8.17 4.72 20.77
CA SER A 93 8.35 3.92 21.99
C SER A 93 7.38 2.73 22.08
N GLY A 94 6.46 2.59 21.12
CA GLY A 94 5.51 1.49 21.13
C GLY A 94 4.23 1.77 20.38
N VAL A 95 3.28 0.87 20.56
CA VAL A 95 1.98 0.89 19.88
C VAL A 95 0.88 1.02 20.92
N PHE A 96 -0.09 1.87 20.61
CA PHE A 96 -1.22 2.21 21.48
C PHE A 96 -2.51 2.05 20.71
N SER A 97 -3.62 1.91 21.42
CA SER A 97 -4.95 1.94 20.83
C SER A 97 -5.90 2.87 21.55
N LEU A 98 -6.84 3.43 20.79
CA LEU A 98 -8.00 4.16 21.30
C LEU A 98 -9.25 3.35 20.95
N SER A 99 -10.17 3.23 21.93
CA SER A 99 -11.39 2.42 21.79
C SER A 99 -12.48 3.14 21.01
N THR A 100 -13.33 2.37 20.34
CA THR A 100 -14.58 2.83 19.72
C THR A 100 -15.68 3.12 20.72
N ALA A 101 -15.56 2.61 21.96
CA ALA A 101 -16.57 2.79 23.02
C ALA A 101 -16.89 4.26 23.35
N VAL A 102 -16.03 5.20 22.92
CA VAL A 102 -16.24 6.63 23.06
C VAL A 102 -16.24 7.28 21.68
N GLU A 103 -17.31 7.98 21.36
CA GLU A 103 -17.45 8.70 20.10
C GLU A 103 -16.23 9.55 19.79
N GLY A 104 -15.72 9.45 18.56
CA GLY A 104 -14.51 10.14 18.09
C GLY A 104 -13.23 9.63 18.73
N TYR A 105 -13.19 8.39 19.23
CA TYR A 105 -11.99 7.78 19.83
C TYR A 105 -11.42 8.58 21.02
N ALA A 106 -12.25 9.33 21.72
CA ALA A 106 -11.83 10.16 22.82
C ALA A 106 -11.64 9.34 24.10
N ARG A 107 -10.44 9.34 24.70
CA ARG A 107 -10.07 8.62 25.93
C ARG A 107 -9.80 7.11 25.68
N ASN A 108 -9.62 6.35 26.76
CA ASN A 108 -9.33 4.91 26.76
C ASN A 108 -8.06 4.52 25.98
N LEU A 109 -7.03 5.37 26.02
CA LEU A 109 -5.73 5.01 25.44
C LEU A 109 -5.14 3.84 26.24
N LYS A 110 -4.79 2.78 25.50
CA LYS A 110 -4.15 1.57 26.03
C LYS A 110 -2.82 1.37 25.36
N LEU A 111 -1.76 1.12 26.12
CA LEU A 111 -0.48 0.63 25.57
C LEU A 111 -0.69 -0.83 25.18
N LEU A 112 -0.50 -1.14 23.91
CA LEU A 112 -0.58 -2.51 23.38
C LEU A 112 0.76 -3.23 23.58
N THR A 113 1.85 -2.61 23.15
CA THR A 113 3.20 -3.14 23.35
C THR A 113 4.24 -2.03 23.32
N ALA A 114 5.29 -2.18 24.13
CA ALA A 114 6.45 -1.31 24.10
C ALA A 114 7.47 -1.85 23.10
N TRP A 115 7.89 -1.01 22.13
CA TRP A 115 8.84 -1.37 21.11
C TRP A 115 9.57 -0.14 20.60
N ASP A 116 10.88 -0.20 20.44
CA ASP A 116 11.67 0.89 19.86
C ASP A 116 11.50 0.84 18.32
N LEU A 117 10.46 1.49 17.83
CA LEU A 117 10.11 1.51 16.41
C LEU A 117 11.14 2.24 15.57
N ILE A 118 11.44 1.67 14.39
CA ILE A 118 12.22 2.33 13.37
C ILE A 118 11.31 2.88 12.30
N ALA A 119 11.43 4.17 12.03
CA ALA A 119 10.65 4.85 11.01
C ALA A 119 11.36 6.13 10.54
N THR A 120 10.85 6.73 9.47
CA THR A 120 11.21 8.10 9.11
C THR A 120 10.60 9.09 10.10
N ILE A 121 11.11 10.34 10.09
CA ILE A 121 10.51 11.42 10.87
C ILE A 121 9.07 11.65 10.40
N PRO A 122 8.10 11.72 11.30
CA PRO A 122 6.71 11.99 10.95
C PRO A 122 6.56 13.30 10.19
N ASP A 123 5.72 13.31 9.17
CA ASP A 123 5.35 14.55 8.46
C ASP A 123 4.58 15.48 9.40
N ARG A 124 4.86 16.79 9.34
CA ARG A 124 4.21 17.78 10.22
C ARG A 124 2.78 18.13 9.81
N GLN A 125 2.39 17.81 8.57
CA GLN A 125 1.10 18.17 8.00
C GLN A 125 0.24 16.96 7.64
N ARG A 126 0.84 15.76 7.59
CA ARG A 126 0.17 14.53 7.17
C ARG A 126 0.22 13.47 8.25
N VAL A 127 -0.85 12.71 8.33
CA VAL A 127 -0.91 11.46 9.08
C VAL A 127 -0.68 10.31 8.10
N TYR A 128 0.27 9.43 8.39
CA TYR A 128 0.51 8.23 7.61
C TYR A 128 -0.36 7.08 8.14
N PHE A 129 -0.84 6.25 7.21
CA PHE A 129 -1.62 5.07 7.54
C PHE A 129 -0.75 3.81 7.44
N SER A 130 -1.01 2.85 8.31
CA SER A 130 -0.27 1.59 8.41
C SER A 130 -1.22 0.40 8.40
N ASN A 131 -0.84 -0.64 7.67
CA ASN A 131 -1.54 -1.93 7.63
C ASN A 131 -0.85 -2.98 8.50
N ILE A 132 -0.02 -2.56 9.48
CA ILE A 132 0.73 -3.48 10.34
C ILE A 132 -0.20 -4.41 11.13
N PRO A 133 -1.33 -3.95 11.72
CA PRO A 133 -2.24 -4.89 12.37
C PRO A 133 -2.83 -5.87 11.34
N THR A 134 -2.47 -7.14 11.45
CA THR A 134 -2.89 -8.21 10.51
C THR A 134 -2.89 -9.53 11.26
N ASP A 135 -3.91 -10.36 11.08
CA ASP A 135 -3.89 -11.75 11.57
C ASP A 135 -2.89 -12.56 10.75
N ILE A 136 -1.68 -12.73 11.29
CA ILE A 136 -0.57 -13.41 10.61
C ILE A 136 -0.65 -14.92 10.81
N ASN A 137 -1.09 -15.35 12.00
CA ASN A 137 -1.09 -16.74 12.37
C ASN A 137 -2.42 -17.48 12.06
N GLY A 138 -3.47 -16.74 11.65
CA GLY A 138 -4.77 -17.29 11.27
C GLY A 138 -5.65 -17.67 12.46
N ASP A 139 -5.40 -17.11 13.66
CA ASP A 139 -6.17 -17.40 14.87
C ASP A 139 -7.38 -16.46 15.08
N GLY A 140 -7.54 -15.48 14.20
CA GLY A 140 -8.61 -14.48 14.23
C GLY A 140 -8.27 -13.25 15.08
N LEU A 141 -7.09 -13.18 15.70
CA LEU A 141 -6.61 -12.03 16.45
C LEU A 141 -5.60 -11.23 15.61
N MET A 142 -5.57 -9.94 15.79
CA MET A 142 -4.62 -9.09 15.08
C MET A 142 -3.22 -9.20 15.68
N ASP A 143 -2.22 -9.33 14.83
CA ASP A 143 -0.80 -9.39 15.17
C ASP A 143 -0.07 -8.13 14.72
N LEU A 144 1.13 -7.88 15.25
CA LEU A 144 1.97 -6.76 14.90
C LEU A 144 3.37 -7.24 14.47
N LEU A 145 3.75 -7.00 13.22
CA LEU A 145 5.08 -7.26 12.70
C LEU A 145 5.80 -5.94 12.44
N MET A 146 6.75 -5.57 13.30
CA MET A 146 7.29 -4.22 13.36
C MET A 146 8.80 -4.17 13.27
N ALA A 147 9.32 -3.16 12.57
CA ALA A 147 10.74 -2.87 12.54
C ALA A 147 11.23 -2.30 13.89
N GLY A 148 12.36 -2.82 14.34
CA GLY A 148 13.10 -2.35 15.49
C GLY A 148 14.60 -2.28 15.19
N ASN A 149 15.43 -2.03 16.20
CA ASN A 149 16.87 -1.91 16.04
C ASN A 149 17.50 -3.23 15.57
N ASP A 150 18.00 -3.27 14.34
CA ASP A 150 18.61 -4.44 13.69
C ASP A 150 17.73 -5.70 13.69
N GLN A 151 16.41 -5.54 13.81
CA GLN A 151 15.49 -6.66 13.89
C GLN A 151 14.05 -6.26 13.50
N TYR A 152 13.26 -7.25 13.11
CA TYR A 152 11.81 -7.17 13.19
C TYR A 152 11.33 -7.92 14.44
N GLY A 153 10.27 -7.43 15.07
CA GLY A 153 9.57 -8.10 16.17
C GLY A 153 8.18 -8.53 15.72
N LEU A 154 7.85 -9.80 15.91
CA LEU A 154 6.51 -10.32 15.74
C LEU A 154 5.85 -10.42 17.11
N PHE A 155 4.74 -9.73 17.26
CA PHE A 155 3.91 -9.74 18.46
C PHE A 155 2.55 -10.34 18.12
N LEU A 156 2.23 -11.45 18.73
CA LEU A 156 0.93 -12.09 18.54
C LEU A 156 -0.10 -11.49 19.51
N GLY A 157 -1.28 -11.24 18.98
CA GLY A 157 -2.45 -10.87 19.77
C GLY A 157 -2.89 -11.99 20.70
N THR A 158 -3.60 -11.65 21.74
CA THR A 158 -4.09 -12.59 22.74
C THR A 158 -5.54 -12.25 23.11
N GLU A 159 -6.31 -13.23 23.56
CA GLU A 159 -7.73 -13.06 23.93
C GLU A 159 -7.95 -12.00 25.04
N ASP A 160 -6.95 -11.65 25.83
CA ASP A 160 -7.03 -10.60 26.84
C ASP A 160 -6.66 -9.21 26.31
N GLU A 161 -6.69 -9.03 24.97
CA GLU A 161 -6.38 -7.78 24.27
C GLU A 161 -4.95 -7.28 24.52
N SER A 162 -4.01 -8.16 24.79
CA SER A 162 -2.60 -7.86 24.92
C SER A 162 -1.80 -8.43 23.75
N PHE A 163 -0.53 -8.05 23.66
CA PHE A 163 0.37 -8.54 22.63
C PHE A 163 1.60 -9.17 23.28
N SER A 164 1.94 -10.37 22.86
CA SER A 164 3.11 -11.08 23.34
C SER A 164 4.17 -11.20 22.24
N LEU A 165 5.42 -10.87 22.55
CA LEU A 165 6.53 -11.06 21.63
C LEU A 165 6.74 -12.56 21.35
N ASN A 166 6.49 -12.98 20.11
CA ASN A 166 6.63 -14.35 19.67
C ASN A 166 8.03 -14.64 19.09
N ALA A 167 8.49 -13.78 18.18
CA ALA A 167 9.78 -13.97 17.50
C ALA A 167 10.48 -12.64 17.18
N ARG A 168 11.79 -12.73 16.99
CA ARG A 168 12.64 -11.65 16.52
C ARG A 168 13.43 -12.11 15.32
N PHE A 169 13.44 -11.29 14.26
CA PHE A 169 14.15 -11.60 13.02
C PHE A 169 15.26 -10.58 12.82
N SER A 170 16.51 -11.02 12.73
CA SER A 170 17.66 -10.12 12.53
C SER A 170 17.62 -9.49 11.14
N THR A 171 17.70 -8.17 11.07
CA THR A 171 17.73 -7.44 9.81
C THR A 171 19.14 -7.11 9.34
N LEU A 172 20.13 -7.03 10.22
CA LEU A 172 21.47 -6.55 9.91
C LEU A 172 21.46 -5.23 9.11
N ASN A 173 20.50 -4.38 9.40
CA ASN A 173 20.30 -3.16 8.64
C ASN A 173 21.35 -2.13 9.03
N ARG A 174 22.37 -1.91 8.17
CA ARG A 174 23.46 -0.97 8.39
C ARG A 174 23.07 0.49 8.15
N ASP A 175 21.89 0.73 7.58
CA ASP A 175 21.42 2.05 7.20
C ASP A 175 20.68 2.76 8.33
N ILE A 176 20.63 2.13 9.52
CA ILE A 176 19.98 2.70 10.69
C ILE A 176 21.03 3.43 11.52
N THR A 177 20.85 4.74 11.63
CA THR A 177 21.67 5.57 12.47
C THR A 177 20.91 5.88 13.76
N PRO A 178 21.48 5.58 14.95
CA PRO A 178 20.90 6.01 16.21
C PRO A 178 20.83 7.53 16.26
N ILE A 179 19.67 8.07 16.58
CA ILE A 179 19.46 9.49 16.76
C ILE A 179 19.45 9.76 18.26
N GLN A 180 20.42 10.54 18.73
CA GLN A 180 20.40 11.02 20.12
C GLN A 180 19.45 12.21 20.20
N ARG A 181 18.54 12.18 21.16
CA ARG A 181 17.81 13.37 21.59
C ARG A 181 18.78 14.23 22.37
N VAL A 182 19.22 15.33 21.80
CA VAL A 182 19.95 16.36 22.56
C VAL A 182 18.91 17.22 23.24
N GLY A 183 18.74 17.00 24.54
CA GLY A 183 17.91 17.84 25.38
C GLY A 183 18.59 19.19 25.57
N ASN A 184 18.08 20.21 24.91
CA ASN A 184 18.26 21.60 25.32
C ASN A 184 16.91 22.30 25.22
N GLU A 185 16.48 22.86 26.31
CA GLU A 185 15.16 23.40 26.60
C GLU A 185 14.71 24.61 25.74
N THR A 186 15.42 24.98 24.69
CA THR A 186 15.14 26.23 23.96
C THR A 186 15.12 26.17 22.45
N ASP A 187 15.32 25.01 21.82
CA ASP A 187 15.36 24.97 20.36
C ASP A 187 14.12 24.26 19.77
N VAL A 188 13.17 25.06 19.32
CA VAL A 188 11.99 24.64 18.56
C VAL A 188 12.43 24.39 17.12
N GLY A 189 12.90 23.19 16.81
CA GLY A 189 13.22 22.82 15.43
C GLY A 189 14.19 21.65 15.35
N GLY A 190 13.79 20.62 14.65
CA GLY A 190 14.70 19.53 14.30
C GLY A 190 15.81 20.04 13.39
N ARG A 191 17.06 19.79 13.74
CA ARG A 191 18.22 20.08 12.92
C ARG A 191 18.73 18.79 12.31
N LEU A 192 18.81 18.77 11.01
CA LEU A 192 19.45 17.68 10.25
C LEU A 192 20.95 18.02 10.14
N GLU A 193 21.81 17.24 10.76
CA GLU A 193 23.25 17.31 10.54
C GLU A 193 23.71 16.09 9.76
N ILE A 194 24.33 16.34 8.60
CA ILE A 194 24.93 15.29 7.78
C ILE A 194 26.40 15.21 8.18
N ASN A 195 26.80 14.09 8.78
CA ASN A 195 28.19 13.79 8.99
C ASN A 195 28.68 12.92 7.81
N PRO A 196 29.59 13.47 6.96
CA PRO A 196 30.06 12.75 5.77
C PRO A 196 30.82 11.46 6.05
N GLU A 197 31.30 11.24 7.27
CA GLU A 197 32.05 10.05 7.67
C GLU A 197 31.20 8.96 8.34
N GLN A 198 30.03 9.31 8.85
CA GLN A 198 29.16 8.41 9.64
C GLN A 198 27.72 8.27 9.09
N GLY A 199 27.41 8.92 7.99
CA GLY A 199 26.03 8.99 7.47
C GLY A 199 25.22 10.15 8.07
N VAL A 200 23.93 10.16 7.82
CA VAL A 200 23.02 11.21 8.27
C VAL A 200 22.77 11.07 9.75
N VAL A 201 23.25 12.00 10.55
CA VAL A 201 22.89 12.13 11.95
C VAL A 201 21.73 13.12 12.03
N VAL A 202 20.56 12.65 12.41
CA VAL A 202 19.40 13.54 12.61
C VAL A 202 19.31 13.86 14.10
N GLU A 203 19.70 15.06 14.48
CA GLU A 203 19.36 15.61 15.79
C GLU A 203 17.93 16.14 15.73
N VAL A 204 17.01 15.48 16.41
CA VAL A 204 15.64 15.96 16.56
C VAL A 204 15.48 16.50 17.97
N THR A 205 15.42 17.81 18.09
CA THR A 205 14.90 18.47 19.28
C THR A 205 13.37 18.45 19.18
N VAL A 206 12.72 17.63 19.96
CA VAL A 206 11.26 17.64 20.08
C VAL A 206 10.94 18.46 21.31
N ASP A 207 10.57 19.73 21.09
CA ASP A 207 9.87 20.50 22.10
C ASP A 207 8.40 20.04 22.06
N LEU A 208 7.93 19.35 23.07
CA LEU A 208 6.55 18.93 23.23
C LEU A 208 5.76 20.06 23.89
N PRO A 209 5.03 20.92 23.14
CA PRO A 209 4.09 21.80 23.79
C PRO A 209 2.94 20.93 24.31
N SER A 210 2.85 20.89 25.61
CA SER A 210 1.80 20.19 26.34
C SER A 210 0.40 20.74 26.04
N PRO A 211 -0.52 19.86 25.59
CA PRO A 211 -1.65 19.54 26.42
C PRO A 211 -1.68 18.07 26.85
N PHE A 212 -0.64 17.32 26.53
CA PHE A 212 -0.45 15.94 26.95
C PHE A 212 0.49 15.80 28.18
N GLU A 213 0.69 16.86 28.96
CA GLU A 213 1.55 16.80 30.14
C GLU A 213 1.23 15.59 31.02
N GLY A 214 -0.02 15.30 31.28
CA GLY A 214 -0.42 14.11 32.04
C GLY A 214 -0.20 12.77 31.32
N PHE A 215 -0.13 12.79 30.00
CA PHE A 215 0.10 11.61 29.16
C PHE A 215 1.59 11.34 29.00
N VAL A 216 2.34 12.39 28.69
CA VAL A 216 3.80 12.38 28.55
C VAL A 216 4.45 12.08 29.92
N GLU A 217 3.91 12.57 31.03
CA GLU A 217 4.40 12.25 32.38
C GLU A 217 4.23 10.76 32.71
N GLN A 218 3.13 10.13 32.31
CA GLN A 218 2.95 8.69 32.50
C GLN A 218 3.91 7.86 31.61
N TRP A 219 4.32 8.39 30.48
CA TRP A 219 5.30 7.78 29.58
C TRP A 219 6.73 8.11 29.98
N ALA A 220 6.99 9.35 30.37
CA ALA A 220 8.30 9.81 30.79
C ALA A 220 8.80 9.05 32.03
N ASP A 221 7.92 8.70 32.95
CA ASP A 221 8.27 7.88 34.11
C ASP A 221 8.62 6.42 33.73
N GLN A 222 8.22 5.96 32.54
CA GLN A 222 8.51 4.60 32.05
C GLN A 222 9.64 4.54 31.03
N GLN A 223 9.96 5.65 30.35
CA GLN A 223 10.98 5.71 29.28
C GLN A 223 11.82 6.99 29.44
N PRO A 224 13.09 6.87 29.89
CA PRO A 224 13.96 8.04 29.95
C PRO A 224 14.13 8.62 28.52
N TYR A 225 13.99 9.93 28.39
CA TYR A 225 14.18 10.71 27.16
C TYR A 225 15.59 10.56 26.53
N ASP A 226 16.50 9.90 27.22
CA ASP A 226 17.89 9.67 26.82
C ASP A 226 18.09 8.48 25.88
N LYS A 227 17.01 7.74 25.53
CA LYS A 227 17.14 6.66 24.56
C LYS A 227 17.37 7.22 23.15
N PRO A 228 18.32 6.67 22.40
CA PRO A 228 18.50 7.03 21.01
C PRO A 228 17.22 6.70 20.23
N LEU A 229 16.77 7.66 19.43
CA LEU A 229 15.66 7.47 18.53
C LEU A 229 16.20 6.87 17.23
N LEU A 230 15.71 5.70 16.84
CA LEU A 230 16.12 5.02 15.63
C LEU A 230 15.29 5.51 14.45
N ARG A 231 15.97 5.78 13.33
CA ARG A 231 15.32 6.24 12.10
C ARG A 231 15.81 5.41 10.92
N SER A 232 14.97 5.28 9.93
CA SER A 232 15.24 4.64 8.66
C SER A 232 14.98 5.63 7.52
N GLU A 233 15.67 5.49 6.41
CA GLU A 233 15.33 6.18 5.17
C GLU A 233 14.01 5.67 4.60
N GLN A 234 13.67 4.43 4.88
CA GLN A 234 12.37 3.85 4.53
C GLN A 234 11.36 4.16 5.63
N TRP A 235 10.20 4.63 5.21
CA TRP A 235 9.09 4.84 6.12
C TRP A 235 8.59 3.50 6.68
N MET A 236 8.67 3.31 8.01
CA MET A 236 8.28 2.09 8.71
C MET A 236 8.53 0.82 7.87
N PRO A 237 9.79 0.41 7.65
CA PRO A 237 10.06 -0.77 6.84
C PRO A 237 9.34 -2.00 7.44
N THR A 238 8.65 -2.73 6.59
CA THR A 238 7.89 -3.92 6.97
C THR A 238 8.32 -5.10 6.12
N PRO A 239 8.42 -6.31 6.71
CA PRO A 239 8.58 -7.52 5.92
C PRO A 239 7.35 -7.77 5.04
N SER A 240 7.54 -8.56 3.99
CA SER A 240 6.44 -9.05 3.18
C SER A 240 5.82 -10.29 3.83
N LEU A 241 4.50 -10.36 3.81
CA LEU A 241 3.74 -11.55 4.17
C LEU A 241 3.25 -12.20 2.88
N ALA A 242 3.48 -13.50 2.72
CA ALA A 242 3.14 -14.22 1.50
C ALA A 242 3.04 -15.72 1.76
N HIS A 243 2.30 -16.43 0.91
CA HIS A 243 2.32 -17.89 0.89
C HIS A 243 3.56 -18.35 0.11
N LEU A 244 4.59 -18.83 0.78
CA LEU A 244 5.85 -19.21 0.16
C LEU A 244 6.09 -20.72 0.13
N ASN A 245 5.31 -21.48 0.88
CA ASN A 245 5.33 -22.95 0.86
C ASN A 245 3.90 -23.52 0.73
N ASN A 246 3.78 -24.84 0.65
CA ASN A 246 2.49 -25.50 0.36
C ASN A 246 1.60 -25.72 1.60
N ASP A 247 1.82 -25.03 2.72
CA ASP A 247 1.07 -25.24 3.96
C ASP A 247 -0.14 -24.30 4.13
N GLN A 248 -0.31 -23.34 3.22
CA GLN A 248 -1.36 -22.33 3.21
C GLN A 248 -1.29 -21.31 4.38
N LEU A 249 -0.19 -21.29 5.11
CA LEU A 249 0.07 -20.28 6.13
C LEU A 249 0.82 -19.09 5.53
N LEU A 250 0.72 -17.93 6.17
CA LEU A 250 1.48 -16.75 5.77
C LEU A 250 2.92 -16.86 6.29
N ASP A 251 3.87 -16.76 5.38
CA ASP A 251 5.29 -16.74 5.67
C ASP A 251 5.83 -15.30 5.67
N ILE A 252 6.97 -15.09 6.33
CA ILE A 252 7.63 -13.79 6.41
C ILE A 252 8.84 -13.78 5.50
N ALA A 253 8.92 -12.78 4.61
CA ALA A 253 10.06 -12.56 3.74
C ALA A 253 10.57 -11.12 3.81
N TYR A 254 11.89 -10.94 3.86
CA TYR A 254 12.54 -9.64 3.81
C TYR A 254 13.94 -9.73 3.22
N ILE A 255 14.48 -8.59 2.82
CA ILE A 255 15.80 -8.48 2.22
C ILE A 255 16.69 -7.62 3.12
N ASN A 256 17.78 -8.19 3.57
CA ASN A 256 18.84 -7.47 4.27
C ASN A 256 19.87 -6.92 3.29
N ALA A 257 20.59 -5.87 3.66
CA ALA A 257 21.81 -5.49 2.98
C ALA A 257 22.84 -6.62 3.11
N GLY A 258 23.18 -7.23 2.00
CA GLY A 258 24.16 -8.31 1.93
C GLY A 258 25.58 -7.81 1.77
N SER A 259 26.53 -8.74 1.63
CA SER A 259 27.91 -8.44 1.29
C SER A 259 28.06 -8.11 -0.20
N ASN A 260 29.01 -7.26 -0.55
CA ASN A 260 29.38 -6.94 -1.94
C ASN A 260 28.27 -6.25 -2.79
N GLY A 261 27.35 -5.51 -2.15
CA GLY A 261 26.28 -4.81 -2.87
C GLY A 261 25.14 -5.71 -3.33
N LEU A 262 25.11 -6.96 -2.91
CA LEU A 262 23.97 -7.85 -3.06
C LEU A 262 23.04 -7.70 -1.87
N GLY A 263 21.76 -7.95 -2.08
CA GLY A 263 20.80 -8.21 -1.00
C GLY A 263 20.87 -9.66 -0.56
N GLN A 264 20.44 -9.92 0.66
CA GLN A 264 20.20 -11.28 1.16
C GLN A 264 18.72 -11.42 1.48
N MET A 265 18.03 -12.25 0.72
CA MET A 265 16.64 -12.61 1.01
C MET A 265 16.60 -13.63 2.13
N ASN A 266 15.73 -13.39 3.09
CA ASN A 266 15.46 -14.26 4.23
C ASN A 266 14.01 -14.66 4.21
N ILE A 267 13.72 -15.94 4.38
CA ILE A 267 12.36 -16.49 4.48
C ILE A 267 12.25 -17.25 5.80
N HIS A 268 11.20 -16.96 6.54
CA HIS A 268 10.81 -17.65 7.75
C HIS A 268 9.43 -18.27 7.52
N PHE A 269 9.37 -19.60 7.56
CA PHE A 269 8.11 -20.32 7.41
C PHE A 269 7.36 -20.35 8.73
N GLN A 270 6.07 -20.08 8.63
CA GLN A 270 5.17 -20.25 9.76
C GLN A 270 5.06 -21.72 10.11
N GLN A 271 5.04 -22.01 11.38
CA GLN A 271 4.87 -23.35 11.95
C GLN A 271 3.71 -23.33 12.94
N THR A 272 3.21 -24.50 13.31
CA THR A 272 2.11 -24.64 14.29
C THR A 272 2.33 -23.87 15.61
N ILE A 273 3.59 -23.60 15.96
CA ILE A 273 3.97 -22.89 17.20
C ILE A 273 4.52 -21.48 16.94
N GLY A 274 4.31 -20.92 15.75
CA GLY A 274 4.84 -19.63 15.33
C GLY A 274 6.08 -19.74 14.45
N PHE A 275 6.97 -18.76 14.52
CA PHE A 275 8.12 -18.63 13.64
C PHE A 275 9.44 -18.91 14.36
N ARG A 276 10.42 -19.41 13.63
CA ARG A 276 11.80 -19.48 14.10
C ARG A 276 12.51 -18.14 13.92
N GLU A 277 13.36 -17.74 14.88
CA GLU A 277 14.18 -16.53 14.75
C GLU A 277 15.21 -16.62 13.61
N ARG A 278 15.74 -17.82 13.37
CA ARG A 278 16.63 -18.08 12.25
C ARG A 278 15.82 -18.35 10.99
N ALA A 279 16.18 -17.70 9.89
CA ALA A 279 15.54 -17.95 8.60
C ALA A 279 15.67 -19.43 8.21
N ASP A 280 14.56 -20.00 7.72
CA ASP A 280 14.50 -21.35 7.22
C ASP A 280 15.17 -21.46 5.84
N TRP A 281 15.12 -20.37 5.05
CA TRP A 281 15.81 -20.26 3.78
C TRP A 281 16.45 -18.88 3.61
N GLN A 282 17.64 -18.86 3.02
CA GLN A 282 18.39 -17.63 2.71
C GLN A 282 19.10 -17.77 1.38
N SER A 283 19.14 -16.69 0.61
CA SER A 283 19.94 -16.60 -0.62
C SER A 283 20.33 -15.17 -0.94
N ASP A 284 21.51 -15.01 -1.50
CA ASP A 284 21.94 -13.74 -2.05
C ASP A 284 21.22 -13.47 -3.38
N LEU A 285 20.81 -12.23 -3.59
CA LEU A 285 20.20 -11.78 -4.84
C LEU A 285 20.66 -10.37 -5.18
N ASP A 286 20.61 -10.03 -6.46
CA ASP A 286 20.70 -8.65 -6.89
C ASP A 286 19.40 -7.93 -6.51
N SER A 287 19.45 -7.09 -5.47
CA SER A 287 18.34 -6.32 -4.98
C SER A 287 18.11 -5.01 -5.72
N SER A 288 18.85 -4.77 -6.81
CA SER A 288 18.62 -3.61 -7.68
C SER A 288 17.25 -3.68 -8.35
N GLY A 289 16.54 -2.54 -8.40
CA GLY A 289 15.20 -2.46 -8.95
C GLY A 289 14.09 -2.76 -7.94
N GLN A 290 12.88 -2.96 -8.46
CA GLN A 290 11.69 -3.25 -7.66
C GLN A 290 11.48 -4.76 -7.61
N LEU A 291 11.26 -5.28 -6.40
CA LEU A 291 10.91 -6.67 -6.14
C LEU A 291 9.46 -6.75 -5.67
N ARG A 292 8.70 -7.68 -6.24
CA ARG A 292 7.32 -7.97 -5.84
C ARG A 292 7.16 -9.47 -5.63
N LEU A 293 6.49 -9.84 -4.54
CA LEU A 293 6.00 -11.19 -4.32
C LEU A 293 4.56 -11.28 -4.84
N ILE A 294 4.34 -12.17 -5.80
CA ILE A 294 3.03 -12.34 -6.44
C ILE A 294 2.94 -13.73 -7.06
N ASP A 295 1.80 -14.40 -6.91
CA ASP A 295 1.53 -15.67 -7.60
C ASP A 295 1.32 -15.40 -9.10
N MET A 296 2.31 -15.78 -9.92
CA MET A 296 2.30 -15.51 -11.36
C MET A 296 1.74 -16.68 -12.18
N ASN A 297 1.69 -17.86 -11.63
CA ASN A 297 1.31 -19.09 -12.32
C ASN A 297 0.04 -19.75 -11.75
N SER A 298 -0.60 -19.14 -10.75
CA SER A 298 -1.80 -19.62 -10.06
C SER A 298 -1.61 -20.97 -9.37
N ASP A 299 -0.41 -21.23 -8.84
CA ASP A 299 -0.14 -22.44 -8.05
C ASP A 299 -0.38 -22.24 -6.54
N GLY A 300 -0.76 -21.02 -6.14
CA GLY A 300 -1.02 -20.65 -4.75
C GLY A 300 0.22 -20.21 -4.00
N LEU A 301 1.40 -20.20 -4.64
CA LEU A 301 2.65 -19.74 -4.05
C LEU A 301 3.07 -18.39 -4.63
N SER A 302 3.57 -17.52 -3.79
CA SER A 302 4.10 -16.25 -4.27
C SER A 302 5.46 -16.42 -4.92
N ASP A 303 5.56 -15.98 -6.15
CA ASP A 303 6.77 -15.90 -6.97
C ASP A 303 7.45 -14.54 -6.83
N ILE A 304 8.63 -14.36 -7.43
CA ILE A 304 9.34 -13.09 -7.46
C ILE A 304 9.33 -12.49 -8.85
N LEU A 305 8.71 -11.33 -8.98
CA LEU A 305 8.86 -10.43 -10.13
C LEU A 305 9.86 -9.34 -9.77
N ARG A 306 11.01 -9.31 -10.46
CA ARG A 306 12.00 -8.24 -10.34
C ARG A 306 11.96 -7.36 -11.57
N LEU A 307 11.69 -6.07 -11.39
CA LEU A 307 11.74 -5.06 -12.44
C LEU A 307 12.97 -4.17 -12.25
N SER A 308 13.86 -4.17 -13.22
CA SER A 308 15.07 -3.34 -13.26
C SER A 308 15.15 -2.57 -14.57
N GLY A 309 15.76 -1.39 -14.54
CA GLY A 309 15.91 -0.53 -15.70
C GLY A 309 15.95 0.94 -15.32
N ASP A 310 16.20 1.78 -16.28
CA ASP A 310 16.20 3.22 -16.15
C ASP A 310 15.61 3.88 -17.41
N GLY A 311 14.88 4.98 -17.19
CA GLY A 311 14.36 5.78 -18.27
C GLY A 311 13.41 5.03 -19.20
N ASN A 312 13.91 4.42 -20.26
CA ASN A 312 13.10 3.81 -21.30
C ASN A 312 13.45 2.35 -21.64
N GLU A 313 14.39 1.73 -20.92
CA GLU A 313 14.76 0.33 -21.12
C GLU A 313 14.57 -0.45 -19.84
N TRP A 314 13.70 -1.45 -19.85
CA TRP A 314 13.30 -2.22 -18.69
C TRP A 314 13.49 -3.71 -18.89
N THR A 315 13.88 -4.38 -17.82
CA THR A 315 13.98 -5.83 -17.77
C THR A 315 13.16 -6.36 -16.61
N ALA A 316 12.20 -7.21 -16.90
CA ALA A 316 11.46 -7.99 -15.91
C ALA A 316 12.03 -9.39 -15.85
N SER A 317 12.52 -9.80 -14.67
CA SER A 317 13.01 -11.14 -14.38
C SER A 317 12.03 -11.85 -13.47
N LEU A 318 11.54 -13.00 -13.89
CA LEU A 318 10.53 -13.79 -13.22
C LEU A 318 11.20 -15.03 -12.63
N HIS A 319 11.08 -15.22 -11.32
CA HIS A 319 11.59 -16.35 -10.57
C HIS A 319 10.44 -17.09 -9.90
N LEU A 320 10.17 -18.30 -10.35
CA LEU A 320 9.13 -19.15 -9.78
C LEU A 320 9.58 -19.71 -8.44
N ASN A 321 8.65 -19.75 -7.52
CA ASN A 321 8.81 -20.37 -6.23
C ASN A 321 8.94 -21.91 -6.35
N GLN A 322 9.92 -22.47 -5.68
CA GLN A 322 10.17 -23.91 -5.65
C GLN A 322 9.86 -24.47 -4.25
N SER A 323 8.59 -24.30 -3.82
CA SER A 323 8.12 -24.70 -2.49
C SER A 323 8.98 -24.13 -1.36
N GLY A 324 9.16 -22.82 -1.35
CA GLY A 324 9.86 -22.08 -0.29
C GLY A 324 11.29 -21.71 -0.63
N SER A 325 11.70 -21.84 -1.88
CA SER A 325 13.04 -21.42 -2.34
C SER A 325 12.99 -20.84 -3.74
N PHE A 326 14.03 -20.07 -4.08
CA PHE A 326 14.17 -19.42 -5.39
C PHE A 326 15.57 -19.66 -5.97
N ASP A 327 15.65 -19.85 -7.29
CA ASP A 327 16.92 -19.84 -8.00
C ASP A 327 17.17 -18.42 -8.55
N PHE A 328 18.07 -17.67 -7.91
CA PHE A 328 18.49 -16.35 -8.40
C PHE A 328 19.64 -16.38 -9.38
N THR A 329 20.21 -17.54 -9.65
CA THR A 329 21.29 -17.69 -10.64
C THR A 329 20.75 -17.62 -12.06
N GLN A 330 19.49 -18.06 -12.25
CA GLN A 330 18.81 -18.03 -13.54
C GLN A 330 17.32 -17.75 -13.34
N ALA A 331 16.84 -16.66 -13.96
CA ALA A 331 15.40 -16.40 -14.00
C ALA A 331 14.68 -17.46 -14.87
N ASN A 332 13.49 -17.87 -14.46
CA ASN A 332 12.62 -18.74 -15.26
C ASN A 332 12.23 -18.07 -16.57
N GLN A 333 11.95 -16.77 -16.51
CA GLN A 333 11.65 -15.99 -17.71
C GLN A 333 12.23 -14.58 -17.59
N VAL A 334 12.71 -14.03 -18.69
CA VAL A 334 13.15 -12.63 -18.81
C VAL A 334 12.38 -11.96 -19.93
N MET A 335 11.74 -10.85 -19.60
CA MET A 335 11.01 -10.00 -20.56
C MET A 335 11.65 -8.62 -20.61
N ARG A 336 11.68 -8.01 -21.81
CA ARG A 336 12.25 -6.68 -22.01
C ARG A 336 11.23 -5.76 -22.64
N PHE A 337 11.20 -4.53 -22.14
CA PHE A 337 10.27 -3.50 -22.60
C PHE A 337 11.03 -2.22 -22.88
N SER A 338 10.60 -1.51 -23.93
CA SER A 338 11.18 -0.22 -24.32
C SER A 338 10.10 0.85 -24.29
N GLY A 339 10.19 1.76 -23.33
CA GLY A 339 9.23 2.84 -23.11
C GLY A 339 9.39 3.45 -21.73
N TYR A 340 8.78 4.59 -21.51
CA TYR A 340 8.84 5.33 -20.25
C TYR A 340 7.73 4.87 -19.31
N ASP A 341 8.00 4.93 -18.00
CA ASP A 341 7.03 4.68 -16.93
C ASP A 341 6.34 3.30 -17.08
N LEU A 342 7.14 2.26 -17.16
CA LEU A 342 6.63 0.90 -17.27
C LEU A 342 5.93 0.47 -16.00
N ASN A 343 4.66 0.12 -16.11
CA ASN A 343 3.91 -0.60 -15.10
C ASN A 343 3.65 -2.04 -15.54
N LEU A 344 3.94 -2.99 -14.63
CA LEU A 344 3.65 -4.41 -14.83
C LEU A 344 2.68 -4.86 -13.75
N ASP A 345 1.56 -5.46 -14.17
CA ASP A 345 0.60 -6.06 -13.27
C ASP A 345 0.32 -7.52 -13.69
N VAL A 346 0.32 -8.42 -12.70
CA VAL A 346 -0.20 -9.78 -12.88
C VAL A 346 -1.66 -9.74 -12.45
N ILE A 347 -2.54 -10.14 -13.35
CA ILE A 347 -3.98 -10.03 -13.18
C ILE A 347 -4.57 -11.43 -13.20
N THR A 348 -5.34 -11.75 -12.17
CA THR A 348 -6.09 -13.00 -12.09
C THR A 348 -7.54 -12.72 -12.50
N GLN A 349 -8.05 -13.47 -13.47
CA GLN A 349 -9.46 -13.43 -13.85
C GLN A 349 -10.31 -14.19 -12.82
N ALA A 350 -11.60 -13.91 -12.79
CA ALA A 350 -12.55 -14.59 -11.91
C ALA A 350 -12.53 -16.12 -12.04
N GLN A 351 -12.10 -16.64 -13.18
CA GLN A 351 -11.97 -18.08 -13.48
C GLN A 351 -10.62 -18.67 -13.01
N GLY A 352 -9.74 -17.85 -12.38
CA GLY A 352 -8.45 -18.28 -11.84
C GLY A 352 -7.29 -18.26 -12.85
N GLU A 353 -7.51 -17.89 -14.11
CA GLU A 353 -6.43 -17.73 -15.08
C GLU A 353 -5.70 -16.41 -14.85
N THR A 354 -4.36 -16.43 -14.93
CA THR A 354 -3.53 -15.24 -14.82
C THR A 354 -3.01 -14.77 -16.17
N PHE A 355 -2.84 -13.47 -16.31
CA PHE A 355 -2.12 -12.86 -17.42
C PHE A 355 -1.25 -11.70 -16.94
N LEU A 356 -0.19 -11.38 -17.68
CA LEU A 356 0.65 -10.22 -17.41
C LEU A 356 0.19 -9.05 -18.28
N SER A 357 -0.05 -7.93 -17.65
CA SER A 357 -0.32 -6.63 -18.26
C SER A 357 0.93 -5.77 -18.18
N ALA A 358 1.36 -5.20 -19.30
CA ALA A 358 2.45 -4.24 -19.38
C ALA A 358 1.97 -2.96 -20.03
N SER A 359 2.05 -1.85 -19.31
CA SER A 359 1.67 -0.52 -19.80
C SER A 359 2.86 0.43 -19.74
N PHE A 360 3.14 1.17 -20.81
CA PHE A 360 4.24 2.13 -20.90
C PHE A 360 3.97 3.20 -21.95
N TYR A 361 4.76 4.29 -21.89
CA TYR A 361 4.66 5.40 -22.83
C TYR A 361 5.81 5.40 -23.83
N THR A 362 5.51 5.80 -25.08
CA THR A 362 6.52 6.06 -26.10
C THR A 362 6.28 7.40 -26.77
N ILE A 363 7.36 8.05 -27.18
CA ILE A 363 7.32 9.31 -27.93
C ILE A 363 7.79 9.02 -29.35
N PRO A 364 6.90 9.06 -30.36
CA PRO A 364 7.29 8.79 -31.75
C PRO A 364 8.23 9.87 -32.29
N VAL A 365 9.41 9.47 -32.72
CA VAL A 365 10.48 10.42 -33.20
C VAL A 365 10.04 11.15 -34.47
N VAL A 366 9.20 10.53 -35.30
CA VAL A 366 8.76 11.12 -36.58
C VAL A 366 7.72 12.23 -36.37
N ASP A 367 6.92 12.12 -35.32
CA ASP A 367 5.84 13.09 -35.01
C ASP A 367 6.35 14.29 -34.21
N ALA A 368 7.47 14.15 -33.50
CA ALA A 368 8.10 15.24 -32.76
C ALA A 368 8.45 16.49 -33.61
N ILE A 369 8.47 16.34 -34.93
CA ILE A 369 8.76 17.44 -35.88
C ILE A 369 7.48 18.10 -36.40
N ARG A 370 6.32 17.45 -36.34
CA ARG A 370 5.06 17.92 -36.92
C ARG A 370 3.95 18.18 -35.93
N SER A 371 3.78 17.32 -34.97
CA SER A 371 2.87 17.45 -33.82
C SER A 371 3.36 16.52 -32.73
N ALA A 372 3.71 17.05 -31.56
CA ALA A 372 4.10 16.20 -30.46
C ALA A 372 2.93 15.30 -30.04
N SER A 373 3.15 13.99 -30.03
CA SER A 373 2.19 13.02 -29.52
C SER A 373 2.89 12.09 -28.53
N ILE A 374 2.10 11.52 -27.61
CA ILE A 374 2.54 10.50 -26.66
C ILE A 374 1.66 9.28 -26.92
N ASN A 375 2.30 8.13 -27.12
CA ASN A 375 1.57 6.89 -27.24
C ASN A 375 1.62 6.15 -25.92
N ARG A 376 0.46 5.73 -25.42
CA ARG A 376 0.33 4.74 -24.35
C ARG A 376 0.14 3.37 -24.98
N THR A 377 1.02 2.44 -24.65
CA THR A 377 0.97 1.06 -25.15
C THR A 377 0.58 0.14 -24.01
N GLN A 378 -0.45 -0.66 -24.25
CA GLN A 378 -0.90 -1.72 -23.36
C GLN A 378 -0.66 -3.07 -24.05
N LEU A 379 0.13 -3.94 -23.41
CA LEU A 379 0.40 -5.30 -23.89
C LEU A 379 -0.16 -6.31 -22.89
N LEU A 380 -0.86 -7.33 -23.38
CA LEU A 380 -1.36 -8.43 -22.57
C LEU A 380 -0.68 -9.74 -22.97
N PHE A 381 -0.12 -10.44 -22.00
CA PHE A 381 0.58 -11.71 -22.20
C PHE A 381 -0.16 -12.81 -21.46
N GLY A 382 -0.78 -13.73 -22.16
CA GLY A 382 -1.46 -14.87 -21.57
C GLY A 382 -0.52 -15.82 -20.84
N SER A 383 -1.04 -16.57 -19.90
CA SER A 383 -0.30 -17.61 -19.19
C SER A 383 0.18 -18.72 -20.13
N GLN A 384 1.36 -19.26 -19.86
CA GLN A 384 1.99 -20.35 -20.63
C GLN A 384 2.36 -21.53 -19.73
N ALA A 385 1.49 -21.93 -18.88
CA ALA A 385 1.71 -23.04 -17.94
C ALA A 385 2.11 -24.38 -18.59
N SER A 386 1.96 -24.52 -19.92
CA SER A 386 2.27 -25.76 -20.66
C SER A 386 3.75 -25.96 -21.01
N GLU A 387 4.58 -24.90 -20.98
CA GLU A 387 6.01 -25.00 -21.26
C GLU A 387 6.83 -24.87 -19.96
N PRO A 388 7.63 -25.88 -19.58
CA PRO A 388 8.46 -25.81 -18.39
C PRO A 388 9.38 -24.57 -18.42
N GLY A 389 9.32 -23.75 -17.37
CA GLY A 389 10.16 -22.57 -17.21
C GLY A 389 9.67 -21.30 -17.96
N GLN A 390 8.49 -21.31 -18.54
CA GLN A 390 7.81 -20.12 -19.01
C GLN A 390 6.56 -19.86 -18.19
N VAL A 391 6.38 -18.60 -17.77
CA VAL A 391 5.21 -18.17 -16.99
C VAL A 391 4.17 -17.56 -17.94
N PHE A 392 4.62 -16.67 -18.82
CA PHE A 392 3.78 -15.97 -19.76
C PHE A 392 4.26 -16.18 -21.21
N ASN A 393 3.37 -15.99 -22.16
CA ASN A 393 3.71 -15.99 -23.58
C ASN A 393 4.88 -15.02 -23.88
N ARG A 394 5.78 -15.40 -24.79
CA ARG A 394 6.89 -14.52 -25.21
C ARG A 394 6.41 -13.35 -26.06
N ARG A 395 5.28 -13.49 -26.71
CA ARG A 395 4.65 -12.45 -27.51
C ARG A 395 3.34 -12.06 -26.87
N PRO A 396 2.99 -10.77 -26.90
CA PRO A 396 1.70 -10.37 -26.38
C PRO A 396 0.58 -11.03 -27.19
N SER A 397 -0.46 -11.49 -26.48
CA SER A 397 -1.71 -11.95 -27.05
C SER A 397 -2.49 -10.77 -27.62
N SER A 398 -2.40 -9.62 -26.98
CA SER A 398 -3.05 -8.38 -27.40
C SER A 398 -2.13 -7.18 -27.24
N SER A 399 -2.31 -6.20 -28.12
CA SER A 399 -1.60 -4.91 -28.09
C SER A 399 -2.57 -3.79 -28.44
N LEU A 400 -2.76 -2.86 -27.53
CA LEU A 400 -3.52 -1.63 -27.72
C LEU A 400 -2.56 -0.44 -27.68
N VAL A 401 -2.65 0.44 -28.67
CA VAL A 401 -1.89 1.70 -28.68
C VAL A 401 -2.87 2.86 -28.77
N GLU A 402 -2.84 3.71 -27.76
CA GLU A 402 -3.61 4.94 -27.70
C GLU A 402 -2.68 6.13 -27.98
N VAL A 403 -3.12 7.07 -28.80
CA VAL A 403 -2.33 8.24 -29.21
C VAL A 403 -2.94 9.49 -28.59
N PHE A 404 -2.16 10.17 -27.76
CA PHE A 404 -2.54 11.43 -27.12
C PHE A 404 -1.82 12.60 -27.79
N ALA A 405 -2.56 13.62 -28.18
CA ALA A 405 -1.96 14.85 -28.67
C ALA A 405 -1.33 15.62 -27.47
N ALA A 406 -0.19 16.28 -27.69
CA ALA A 406 0.53 16.99 -26.63
C ALA A 406 -0.26 18.13 -25.99
N ASP A 407 -1.27 18.65 -26.68
CA ASP A 407 -2.20 19.67 -26.20
C ASP A 407 -3.42 19.09 -25.48
N ASN A 408 -3.61 17.77 -25.51
CA ASN A 408 -4.69 17.08 -24.80
C ASN A 408 -4.18 15.80 -24.15
N VAL A 409 -3.65 15.92 -22.92
CA VAL A 409 -3.11 14.83 -22.12
C VAL A 409 -4.13 14.26 -21.10
N ARG A 410 -5.41 14.55 -21.27
CA ARG A 410 -6.46 14.00 -20.41
C ARG A 410 -6.49 12.49 -20.51
N GLY A 411 -6.57 11.79 -19.38
CA GLY A 411 -6.53 10.34 -19.31
C GLY A 411 -5.16 9.71 -19.58
N LEU A 412 -4.13 10.53 -19.88
CA LEU A 412 -2.79 9.98 -20.12
C LEU A 412 -2.14 9.46 -18.83
N SER A 413 -2.30 10.19 -17.73
CA SER A 413 -1.67 9.86 -16.45
C SER A 413 -2.24 8.60 -15.78
N GLU A 414 -3.49 8.28 -16.07
CA GLU A 414 -4.16 7.12 -15.49
C GLU A 414 -4.10 5.94 -16.45
N GLN A 415 -3.49 4.88 -15.97
CA GLN A 415 -3.38 3.66 -16.76
C GLN A 415 -4.72 2.91 -16.77
N MET A 416 -4.90 2.08 -17.81
CA MET A 416 -6.06 1.23 -17.92
C MET A 416 -6.06 0.16 -16.82
N SER A 417 -7.11 0.08 -16.03
CA SER A 417 -7.28 -0.98 -15.03
C SER A 417 -7.99 -2.18 -15.68
N LEU A 418 -7.42 -3.37 -15.46
CA LEU A 418 -7.91 -4.63 -16.04
C LEU A 418 -8.32 -5.63 -14.93
N LYS A 419 -8.57 -5.12 -13.73
CA LYS A 419 -8.76 -5.95 -12.52
C LYS A 419 -10.21 -6.23 -12.18
N TYR A 420 -11.16 -5.59 -12.89
CA TYR A 420 -12.55 -5.57 -12.48
C TYR A 420 -13.47 -6.03 -13.58
N ASP A 421 -14.47 -6.82 -13.20
CA ASP A 421 -15.64 -7.16 -14.03
C ASP A 421 -16.72 -6.11 -13.77
N VAL A 422 -16.89 -5.18 -14.70
CA VAL A 422 -17.78 -4.02 -14.55
C VAL A 422 -19.24 -4.38 -14.79
N ASP A 423 -19.53 -5.40 -15.59
CA ASP A 423 -20.89 -5.78 -15.95
C ASP A 423 -21.34 -7.15 -15.40
N GLY A 424 -20.48 -7.86 -14.69
CA GLY A 424 -20.81 -9.10 -14.00
C GLY A 424 -20.86 -10.33 -14.92
N ASP A 425 -20.16 -10.31 -16.06
CA ASP A 425 -20.17 -11.43 -16.99
C ASP A 425 -19.11 -12.52 -16.67
N GLY A 426 -18.30 -12.31 -15.63
CA GLY A 426 -17.27 -13.23 -15.18
C GLY A 426 -15.91 -13.02 -15.83
N HIS A 427 -15.76 -12.00 -16.68
CA HIS A 427 -14.49 -11.59 -17.28
C HIS A 427 -14.12 -10.17 -16.83
N ASN A 428 -12.84 -9.96 -16.58
CA ASN A 428 -12.37 -8.62 -16.27
C ASN A 428 -12.47 -7.70 -17.48
N ASP A 429 -12.82 -6.45 -17.24
CA ASP A 429 -12.95 -5.40 -18.26
C ASP A 429 -11.78 -4.44 -18.24
N ALA A 430 -11.61 -3.68 -19.30
CA ALA A 430 -10.63 -2.63 -19.40
C ALA A 430 -11.26 -1.28 -19.05
N LEU A 431 -11.08 -0.83 -17.81
CA LEU A 431 -11.60 0.44 -17.30
C LEU A 431 -10.56 1.54 -17.50
N TYR A 432 -10.93 2.67 -18.10
CA TYR A 432 -10.01 3.74 -18.48
C TYR A 432 -10.68 5.12 -18.53
N ILE A 433 -9.85 6.17 -18.51
CA ILE A 433 -10.30 7.55 -18.70
C ILE A 433 -10.15 7.92 -20.18
N THR A 434 -11.26 8.39 -20.78
CA THR A 434 -11.31 8.82 -22.18
C THR A 434 -10.62 10.18 -22.37
N GLU A 435 -10.36 10.56 -23.63
CA GLU A 435 -9.85 11.89 -23.99
C GLU A 435 -10.74 13.06 -23.49
N ASN A 436 -12.02 12.78 -23.30
CA ASN A 436 -12.98 13.76 -22.79
C ASN A 436 -12.99 13.85 -21.25
N GLY A 437 -12.22 12.99 -20.57
CA GLY A 437 -12.15 12.91 -19.11
C GLY A 437 -13.38 12.24 -18.49
N THR A 438 -14.01 11.33 -19.23
CA THR A 438 -15.07 10.43 -18.73
C THR A 438 -14.47 9.06 -18.40
N LEU A 439 -15.08 8.34 -17.48
CA LEU A 439 -14.71 6.96 -17.19
C LEU A 439 -15.47 6.02 -18.13
N ALA A 440 -14.76 5.08 -18.74
CA ALA A 440 -15.35 4.13 -19.67
C ALA A 440 -14.77 2.73 -19.49
N ALA A 441 -15.50 1.69 -19.91
CA ALA A 441 -15.05 0.31 -19.89
C ALA A 441 -15.18 -0.35 -21.25
N LYS A 442 -14.16 -1.16 -21.63
CA LYS A 442 -14.11 -1.99 -22.83
C LYS A 442 -14.07 -3.46 -22.42
N LYS A 443 -14.69 -4.33 -23.21
CA LYS A 443 -14.62 -5.78 -23.01
C LYS A 443 -13.24 -6.33 -23.33
N ILE A 444 -12.83 -7.31 -22.53
CA ILE A 444 -11.69 -8.18 -22.81
C ILE A 444 -12.27 -9.57 -23.09
N ASP A 445 -11.94 -10.15 -24.24
CA ASP A 445 -12.37 -11.50 -24.56
C ASP A 445 -11.45 -12.58 -23.98
N THR A 446 -11.82 -13.85 -24.15
CA THR A 446 -11.04 -15.00 -23.66
C THR A 446 -9.67 -15.14 -24.32
N GLU A 447 -9.42 -14.46 -25.45
CA GLU A 447 -8.12 -14.41 -26.13
C GLU A 447 -7.29 -13.19 -25.67
N LEU A 448 -7.75 -12.48 -24.64
CA LEU A 448 -7.20 -11.23 -24.10
C LEU A 448 -7.25 -10.05 -25.09
N THR A 449 -8.19 -10.08 -26.05
CA THR A 449 -8.36 -8.95 -26.97
C THR A 449 -9.25 -7.88 -26.35
N ILE A 450 -8.73 -6.66 -26.28
CA ILE A 450 -9.49 -5.50 -25.80
C ILE A 450 -10.35 -4.97 -26.96
N SER A 451 -11.65 -4.82 -26.75
CA SER A 451 -12.59 -4.29 -27.75
C SER A 451 -12.24 -2.84 -28.13
N ASN A 452 -12.57 -2.44 -29.36
CA ASN A 452 -12.33 -1.06 -29.79
C ASN A 452 -13.34 -0.09 -29.17
N ASP A 453 -14.58 -0.52 -28.98
CA ASP A 453 -15.68 0.31 -28.51
C ASP A 453 -15.93 0.09 -27.01
N ALA A 454 -16.20 1.16 -26.29
CA ALA A 454 -16.66 1.09 -24.92
C ALA A 454 -18.10 0.57 -24.86
N PHE A 455 -18.38 -0.38 -23.96
CA PHE A 455 -19.75 -0.86 -23.70
C PHE A 455 -20.43 -0.08 -22.56
N TRP A 456 -19.65 0.55 -21.71
CA TRP A 456 -20.08 1.32 -20.56
C TRP A 456 -19.34 2.65 -20.50
N GLU A 457 -20.02 3.71 -20.06
CA GLU A 457 -19.46 5.05 -19.92
C GLU A 457 -20.16 5.80 -18.78
N TYR A 458 -19.38 6.44 -17.92
CA TYR A 458 -19.86 7.33 -16.87
C TYR A 458 -19.34 8.75 -17.13
N VAL A 459 -20.29 9.67 -17.36
CA VAL A 459 -20.00 11.09 -17.56
C VAL A 459 -20.03 11.80 -16.20
N ALA A 460 -18.85 12.01 -15.61
CA ALA A 460 -18.74 12.77 -14.38
C ALA A 460 -19.04 14.26 -14.60
N PRO A 461 -19.56 14.98 -13.58
CA PRO A 461 -19.77 16.42 -13.67
C PRO A 461 -18.47 17.22 -13.82
N ARG A 462 -17.34 16.62 -13.52
CA ARG A 462 -15.98 17.17 -13.64
C ARG A 462 -15.07 16.19 -14.35
N THR A 463 -13.98 16.70 -14.94
CA THR A 463 -12.95 15.82 -15.56
C THR A 463 -12.37 14.88 -14.52
N VAL A 464 -12.35 13.60 -14.82
CA VAL A 464 -11.70 12.57 -14.00
C VAL A 464 -10.22 12.54 -14.37
N PHE A 465 -9.34 12.57 -13.37
CA PHE A 465 -7.90 12.44 -13.55
C PHE A 465 -7.38 11.08 -13.09
N GLU A 466 -8.03 10.48 -12.10
CA GLU A 466 -7.67 9.20 -11.50
C GLU A 466 -8.95 8.53 -11.00
N PHE A 467 -8.98 7.22 -11.02
CA PHE A 467 -10.09 6.44 -10.47
C PHE A 467 -9.59 5.23 -9.69
N GLU A 468 -10.43 4.77 -8.80
CA GLU A 468 -10.21 3.56 -8.02
C GLU A 468 -11.53 2.79 -7.95
N VAL A 469 -11.46 1.47 -8.07
CA VAL A 469 -12.64 0.58 -7.97
C VAL A 469 -12.49 -0.24 -6.69
N LEU A 470 -13.58 -0.33 -5.92
CA LEU A 470 -13.58 -0.95 -4.61
C LEU A 470 -15.00 -1.35 -4.22
N SER A 471 -15.17 -1.95 -3.03
CA SER A 471 -16.47 -2.20 -2.42
C SER A 471 -16.59 -1.35 -1.16
N LEU A 472 -17.57 -0.44 -1.13
CA LEU A 472 -17.88 0.43 0.01
C LEU A 472 -18.99 -0.13 0.91
N ASN A 473 -19.72 -1.10 0.43
CA ASN A 473 -20.81 -1.75 1.15
C ASN A 473 -20.74 -3.27 1.00
N ALA A 474 -21.68 -4.00 1.57
CA ALA A 474 -21.72 -5.45 1.52
C ALA A 474 -22.33 -6.03 0.22
N ASP A 475 -22.67 -5.17 -0.77
CA ASP A 475 -23.14 -5.66 -2.05
C ASP A 475 -21.96 -6.10 -2.94
N GLU A 476 -22.20 -6.95 -3.92
CA GLU A 476 -21.16 -7.46 -4.82
C GLU A 476 -20.85 -6.51 -5.99
N ARG A 477 -21.40 -5.29 -5.97
CA ARG A 477 -21.24 -4.34 -7.07
C ARG A 477 -20.03 -3.45 -6.86
N PRO A 478 -19.30 -3.11 -7.93
CA PRO A 478 -18.16 -2.22 -7.82
C PRO A 478 -18.61 -0.79 -7.53
N ASP A 479 -18.03 -0.20 -6.49
CA ASP A 479 -18.11 1.22 -6.17
C ASP A 479 -16.89 1.93 -6.76
N LEU A 480 -16.97 3.25 -6.91
CA LEU A 480 -15.93 4.02 -7.58
C LEU A 480 -15.51 5.24 -6.76
N ILE A 481 -14.22 5.47 -6.73
CA ILE A 481 -13.65 6.76 -6.31
C ILE A 481 -13.12 7.47 -7.55
N LEU A 482 -13.59 8.68 -7.79
CA LEU A 482 -13.16 9.51 -8.90
C LEU A 482 -12.47 10.77 -8.37
N ARG A 483 -11.23 11.02 -8.78
CA ARG A 483 -10.46 12.20 -8.35
C ARG A 483 -10.49 13.30 -9.42
N HIS A 484 -10.86 14.51 -9.02
CA HIS A 484 -11.08 15.68 -9.89
C HIS A 484 -10.25 16.89 -9.41
N GLY A 485 -8.95 16.73 -9.22
CA GLY A 485 -8.13 17.78 -8.63
C GLY A 485 -8.37 17.88 -7.12
N ARG A 486 -9.04 18.91 -6.63
CA ARG A 486 -9.34 19.09 -5.18
C ARG A 486 -10.60 18.37 -4.71
N THR A 487 -11.36 17.79 -5.60
CA THR A 487 -12.61 17.10 -5.27
C THR A 487 -12.44 15.61 -5.57
N THR A 488 -12.91 14.78 -4.67
CA THR A 488 -13.11 13.34 -4.88
C THR A 488 -14.61 13.08 -4.90
N THR A 489 -15.08 12.32 -5.86
CA THR A 489 -16.46 11.82 -5.88
C THR A 489 -16.43 10.33 -5.56
N LEU A 490 -17.14 9.92 -4.54
CA LEU A 490 -17.41 8.52 -4.24
C LEU A 490 -18.77 8.18 -4.84
N LEU A 491 -18.81 7.08 -5.56
CA LEU A 491 -20.00 6.56 -6.21
C LEU A 491 -20.31 5.21 -5.59
N VAL A 492 -21.34 5.15 -4.77
CA VAL A 492 -21.82 3.91 -4.16
C VAL A 492 -22.92 3.34 -5.06
N ALA A 493 -22.75 2.11 -5.52
CA ALA A 493 -23.71 1.42 -6.36
C ALA A 493 -25.05 1.25 -5.63
N ARG A 494 -26.14 1.50 -6.33
CA ARG A 494 -27.47 1.27 -5.78
C ARG A 494 -27.89 -0.16 -6.00
N PRO A 495 -28.55 -0.80 -5.04
CA PRO A 495 -29.03 -2.17 -5.16
C PRO A 495 -29.99 -2.39 -6.35
#